data_e13cc296426cc31d4d01a49c578d4776
#
_entry.id   e13cc296426cc31d4d01a49c578d4776
#
_cell.length_a   1.000
_cell.length_b   1.000
_cell.length_c   1.000
_cell.angle_alpha   90.00
_cell.angle_beta   90.00
_cell.angle_gamma   90.00
#
_symmetry.space_group_name_H-M   'P 1'
#
loop_
_entity.id
_entity.type
_entity.pdbx_description
1 polymer ?
#
loop_
_entity_poly.entity_id
_entity_poly.type
_entity_poly.pdbx_seq_one_letter_code
_entity_poly.pdbx_strand_id
1 'polypeptide(L)'
;MLEQLLNKLSQQATCGLFRFSVLVVDNDADESARSTVESWARRASVSVIYGVEPRQNIAVARNASVAMATGELLAFIDDDEEPSEDWLCTLYKALLEYRADGVLGPVLPRFEEGAPNWAVKGQVFQRPDFKTGTIIHWSITGTGNALLRREVLQELDGPFNPQLGAGGEDTDLFRRATERGRTFVWSAEAVCHERVPPERTRVWFQLRRALLRGKIAVRGHRVSWRGIMKSAIAVPLYTASLPVCLAMGSPVFVTYLVKGFDHLGKLLASCGIDLVGDKYITS
;
A
#
# COMPACT_ATOMS: atom_id res chain seq x y z
N MET A 1 -7.51 -8.51 -12.96
CA MET A 1 -6.45 -7.62 -12.43
C MET A 1 -5.11 -8.34 -12.50
N LEU A 2 -4.91 -9.45 -11.81
CA LEU A 2 -3.63 -10.18 -11.80
C LEU A 2 -3.03 -10.45 -13.20
N GLU A 3 -3.82 -10.94 -14.17
CA GLU A 3 -3.31 -11.20 -15.54
C GLU A 3 -2.79 -9.92 -16.23
N GLN A 4 -3.43 -8.79 -15.99
CA GLN A 4 -2.99 -7.50 -16.54
C GLN A 4 -1.65 -7.07 -15.94
N LEU A 5 -1.49 -7.20 -14.60
CA LEU A 5 -0.22 -6.96 -13.93
C LEU A 5 0.87 -7.89 -14.47
N LEU A 6 0.61 -9.20 -14.55
CA LEU A 6 1.57 -10.17 -15.06
C LEU A 6 2.04 -9.83 -16.49
N ASN A 7 1.12 -9.39 -17.37
CA ASN A 7 1.47 -8.92 -18.70
C ASN A 7 2.36 -7.66 -18.67
N LYS A 8 2.10 -6.71 -17.77
CA LYS A 8 2.96 -5.54 -17.57
C LYS A 8 4.34 -5.90 -17.02
N LEU A 9 4.40 -6.88 -16.11
CA LEU A 9 5.68 -7.37 -15.60
C LEU A 9 6.52 -8.08 -16.67
N SER A 10 5.90 -8.81 -17.61
CA SER A 10 6.67 -9.42 -18.72
C SER A 10 7.29 -8.41 -19.69
N GLN A 11 6.79 -7.18 -19.70
CA GLN A 11 7.25 -6.08 -20.56
C GLN A 11 8.26 -5.15 -19.88
N GLN A 12 8.65 -5.46 -18.63
CA GLN A 12 9.55 -4.58 -17.89
C GLN A 12 10.93 -4.47 -18.54
N ALA A 13 11.38 -3.24 -18.76
CA ALA A 13 12.72 -2.94 -19.21
C ALA A 13 13.72 -3.23 -18.09
N THR A 14 14.72 -4.08 -18.38
CA THR A 14 15.83 -4.34 -17.45
C THR A 14 17.05 -3.46 -17.71
N CYS A 15 17.03 -2.71 -18.81
CA CYS A 15 18.16 -1.91 -19.29
C CYS A 15 19.48 -2.72 -19.41
N GLY A 16 19.40 -4.06 -19.47
CA GLY A 16 20.57 -4.96 -19.46
C GLY A 16 21.32 -5.02 -18.14
N LEU A 17 20.77 -4.45 -17.05
CA LEU A 17 21.44 -4.30 -15.76
C LEU A 17 21.19 -5.45 -14.80
N PHE A 18 20.07 -6.16 -14.94
CA PHE A 18 19.68 -7.25 -14.05
C PHE A 18 18.76 -8.25 -14.75
N ARG A 19 18.54 -9.38 -14.08
CA ARG A 19 17.49 -10.34 -14.42
C ARG A 19 16.49 -10.39 -13.26
N PHE A 20 15.25 -10.74 -13.55
CA PHE A 20 14.22 -10.89 -12.51
C PHE A 20 13.33 -12.11 -12.77
N SER A 21 12.66 -12.54 -11.74
CA SER A 21 11.58 -13.52 -11.77
C SER A 21 10.35 -12.93 -11.07
N VAL A 22 9.19 -13.42 -11.44
CA VAL A 22 7.92 -13.04 -10.81
C VAL A 22 7.55 -14.12 -9.79
N LEU A 23 7.25 -13.70 -8.57
CA LEU A 23 6.73 -14.57 -7.52
C LEU A 23 5.30 -14.13 -7.18
N VAL A 24 4.36 -15.04 -7.31
CA VAL A 24 2.96 -14.84 -6.91
C VAL A 24 2.66 -15.71 -5.71
N VAL A 25 2.25 -15.11 -4.60
CA VAL A 25 1.73 -15.84 -3.45
C VAL A 25 0.23 -15.59 -3.36
N ASP A 26 -0.53 -16.64 -3.61
CA ASP A 26 -1.98 -16.63 -3.52
C ASP A 26 -2.41 -16.75 -2.06
N ASN A 27 -3.11 -15.73 -1.54
CA ASN A 27 -3.59 -15.72 -0.16
C ASN A 27 -5.04 -16.24 -0.05
N ASP A 28 -5.37 -17.20 -0.90
CA ASP A 28 -6.64 -17.89 -0.93
C ASP A 28 -6.43 -19.42 -0.84
N ALA A 29 -7.11 -20.04 0.13
CA ALA A 29 -7.05 -21.48 0.34
C ALA A 29 -7.59 -22.28 -0.87
N ASP A 30 -8.49 -21.68 -1.65
CA ASP A 30 -9.06 -22.27 -2.88
C ASP A 30 -8.16 -22.07 -4.11
N GLU A 31 -6.99 -21.41 -3.92
CA GLU A 31 -5.99 -21.20 -4.97
C GLU A 31 -6.57 -20.52 -6.24
N SER A 32 -7.38 -19.50 -6.00
CA SER A 32 -8.16 -18.84 -7.07
C SER A 32 -7.30 -18.21 -8.17
N ALA A 33 -6.04 -17.88 -7.90
CA ALA A 33 -5.10 -17.33 -8.87
C ALA A 33 -4.35 -18.41 -9.69
N ARG A 34 -4.35 -19.69 -9.27
CA ARG A 34 -3.52 -20.77 -9.87
C ARG A 34 -3.67 -20.87 -11.37
N SER A 35 -4.89 -20.99 -11.85
CA SER A 35 -5.15 -21.19 -13.29
C SER A 35 -4.66 -20.02 -14.14
N THR A 36 -4.80 -18.80 -13.63
CA THR A 36 -4.32 -17.57 -14.28
C THR A 36 -2.80 -17.56 -14.35
N VAL A 37 -2.11 -17.83 -13.24
CA VAL A 37 -0.65 -17.84 -13.19
C VAL A 37 -0.06 -18.94 -14.06
N GLU A 38 -0.57 -20.17 -13.99
CA GLU A 38 -0.09 -21.28 -14.82
C GLU A 38 -0.31 -21.06 -16.32
N SER A 39 -1.47 -20.49 -16.68
CA SER A 39 -1.75 -20.14 -18.07
C SER A 39 -0.78 -19.06 -18.59
N TRP A 40 -0.50 -18.08 -17.76
CA TRP A 40 0.44 -17.01 -18.10
C TRP A 40 1.88 -17.53 -18.16
N ALA A 41 2.32 -18.34 -17.21
CA ALA A 41 3.66 -18.91 -17.12
C ALA A 41 4.07 -19.69 -18.38
N ARG A 42 3.12 -20.40 -19.03
CA ARG A 42 3.38 -21.15 -20.28
C ARG A 42 3.78 -20.29 -21.47
N ARG A 43 3.46 -18.99 -21.45
CA ARG A 43 3.73 -18.03 -22.55
C ARG A 43 4.67 -16.90 -22.16
N ALA A 44 5.03 -16.81 -20.88
CA ALA A 44 5.89 -15.75 -20.36
C ALA A 44 7.36 -16.01 -20.74
N SER A 45 8.08 -14.94 -21.05
CA SER A 45 9.53 -14.93 -21.20
C SER A 45 10.28 -14.82 -19.88
N VAL A 46 9.57 -14.58 -18.78
CA VAL A 46 10.10 -14.37 -17.42
C VAL A 46 9.76 -15.60 -16.57
N SER A 47 10.70 -16.03 -15.75
CA SER A 47 10.48 -17.12 -14.80
C SER A 47 9.42 -16.75 -13.76
N VAL A 48 8.50 -17.68 -13.50
CA VAL A 48 7.39 -17.50 -12.56
C VAL A 48 7.45 -18.57 -11.49
N ILE A 49 7.27 -18.13 -10.24
CA ILE A 49 7.14 -18.99 -9.07
C ILE A 49 5.74 -18.75 -8.51
N TYR A 50 4.99 -19.81 -8.24
CA TYR A 50 3.68 -19.74 -7.62
C TYR A 50 3.70 -20.42 -6.27
N GLY A 51 3.15 -19.75 -5.27
CA GLY A 51 2.98 -20.29 -3.92
C GLY A 51 1.59 -19.98 -3.38
N VAL A 52 1.20 -20.70 -2.34
CA VAL A 52 -0.10 -20.52 -1.66
C VAL A 52 0.13 -20.29 -0.18
N GLU A 53 -0.51 -19.28 0.37
CA GLU A 53 -0.65 -19.08 1.81
C GLU A 53 -2.13 -19.06 2.17
N PRO A 54 -2.69 -20.17 2.68
CA PRO A 54 -4.13 -20.31 2.87
C PRO A 54 -4.72 -19.46 3.99
N ARG A 55 -3.87 -18.93 4.88
CA ARG A 55 -4.31 -18.03 5.96
C ARG A 55 -4.54 -16.64 5.40
N GLN A 56 -5.80 -16.20 5.33
CA GLN A 56 -6.17 -14.86 4.85
C GLN A 56 -5.60 -13.76 5.74
N ASN A 57 -4.33 -13.42 5.50
CA ASN A 57 -3.57 -12.43 6.25
C ASN A 57 -2.44 -11.90 5.37
N ILE A 58 -2.50 -10.62 5.00
CA ILE A 58 -1.55 -10.00 4.07
C ILE A 58 -0.10 -10.06 4.60
N ALA A 59 0.12 -9.93 5.91
CA ALA A 59 1.45 -10.01 6.50
C ALA A 59 2.04 -11.43 6.36
N VAL A 60 1.20 -12.46 6.52
CA VAL A 60 1.63 -13.85 6.38
C VAL A 60 1.93 -14.18 4.92
N ALA A 61 1.10 -13.72 3.98
CA ALA A 61 1.34 -13.89 2.55
C ALA A 61 2.64 -13.20 2.10
N ARG A 62 2.89 -11.97 2.58
CA ARG A 62 4.15 -11.25 2.32
C ARG A 62 5.37 -11.94 2.94
N ASN A 63 5.25 -12.51 4.14
CA ASN A 63 6.32 -13.31 4.74
C ASN A 63 6.59 -14.58 3.92
N ALA A 64 5.55 -15.25 3.42
CA ALA A 64 5.71 -16.39 2.53
C ALA A 64 6.42 -15.99 1.23
N SER A 65 6.08 -14.83 0.64
CA SER A 65 6.76 -14.32 -0.54
C SER A 65 8.26 -14.02 -0.27
N VAL A 66 8.59 -13.42 0.87
CA VAL A 66 9.99 -13.18 1.27
C VAL A 66 10.77 -14.48 1.44
N ALA A 67 10.16 -15.50 2.05
CA ALA A 67 10.78 -16.80 2.27
C ALA A 67 11.05 -17.55 0.95
N MET A 68 10.16 -17.44 -0.03
CA MET A 68 10.28 -18.09 -1.34
C MET A 68 11.18 -17.33 -2.32
N ALA A 69 11.35 -16.03 -2.13
CA ALA A 69 12.17 -15.21 -3.00
C ALA A 69 13.65 -15.59 -2.91
N THR A 70 14.36 -15.59 -4.05
CA THR A 70 15.79 -15.93 -4.14
C THR A 70 16.67 -14.75 -4.55
N GLY A 71 16.08 -13.66 -5.04
CA GLY A 71 16.79 -12.48 -5.50
C GLY A 71 17.48 -11.70 -4.37
N GLU A 72 18.52 -10.93 -4.69
CA GLU A 72 19.18 -10.00 -3.76
C GLU A 72 18.30 -8.77 -3.49
N LEU A 73 17.41 -8.45 -4.41
CA LEU A 73 16.45 -7.37 -4.32
C LEU A 73 15.04 -7.93 -4.46
N LEU A 74 14.10 -7.43 -3.68
CA LEU A 74 12.70 -7.78 -3.73
C LEU A 74 11.89 -6.53 -4.10
N ALA A 75 11.22 -6.59 -5.26
CA ALA A 75 10.25 -5.59 -5.67
C ALA A 75 8.84 -6.05 -5.25
N PHE A 76 8.13 -5.20 -4.56
CA PHE A 76 6.75 -5.44 -4.16
C PHE A 76 5.81 -4.58 -4.99
N ILE A 77 4.73 -5.18 -5.45
CA ILE A 77 3.64 -4.53 -6.18
C ILE A 77 2.33 -5.26 -5.86
N ASP A 78 1.26 -4.50 -5.68
CA ASP A 78 -0.05 -5.08 -5.40
C ASP A 78 -0.73 -5.53 -6.71
N ASP A 79 -1.64 -6.52 -6.65
CA ASP A 79 -2.25 -7.16 -7.83
C ASP A 79 -3.25 -6.26 -8.58
N ASP A 80 -3.65 -5.14 -8.00
CA ASP A 80 -4.48 -4.10 -8.58
C ASP A 80 -3.68 -2.90 -9.13
N GLU A 81 -2.34 -3.01 -9.16
CA GLU A 81 -1.43 -1.97 -9.66
C GLU A 81 -0.89 -2.31 -11.05
N GLU A 82 -0.67 -1.27 -11.85
CA GLU A 82 -0.08 -1.34 -13.18
C GLU A 82 1.21 -0.50 -13.21
N PRO A 83 2.41 -1.12 -13.28
CA PRO A 83 3.66 -0.40 -13.34
C PRO A 83 3.92 0.18 -14.74
N SER A 84 4.69 1.30 -14.83
CA SER A 84 5.27 1.76 -16.09
C SER A 84 6.26 0.74 -16.66
N GLU A 85 6.56 0.80 -17.96
CA GLU A 85 7.45 -0.17 -18.62
C GLU A 85 8.89 -0.14 -18.09
N ASP A 86 9.34 0.99 -17.58
CA ASP A 86 10.67 1.23 -17.03
C ASP A 86 10.73 1.18 -15.49
N TRP A 87 9.62 0.80 -14.85
CA TRP A 87 9.45 0.82 -13.39
C TRP A 87 10.58 0.11 -12.64
N LEU A 88 10.88 -1.16 -12.97
CA LEU A 88 11.97 -1.91 -12.32
C LEU A 88 13.34 -1.27 -12.56
N CYS A 89 13.61 -0.82 -13.79
CA CYS A 89 14.86 -0.18 -14.13
C CYS A 89 15.04 1.15 -13.38
N THR A 90 13.97 1.91 -13.24
CA THR A 90 13.94 3.19 -12.52
C THR A 90 14.21 3.00 -11.03
N LEU A 91 13.48 2.06 -10.38
CA LEU A 91 13.73 1.71 -8.98
C LEU A 91 15.17 1.24 -8.75
N TYR A 92 15.68 0.37 -9.63
CA TYR A 92 17.04 -0.17 -9.52
C TYR A 92 18.11 0.92 -9.65
N LYS A 93 17.98 1.81 -10.62
CA LYS A 93 18.90 2.93 -10.80
C LYS A 93 18.90 3.86 -9.58
N ALA A 94 17.72 4.22 -9.07
CA ALA A 94 17.62 5.04 -7.87
C ALA A 94 18.24 4.35 -6.65
N LEU A 95 18.05 3.02 -6.48
CA LEU A 95 18.67 2.26 -5.40
C LEU A 95 20.20 2.38 -5.40
N LEU A 96 20.82 2.29 -6.59
CA LEU A 96 22.27 2.41 -6.76
C LEU A 96 22.78 3.84 -6.58
N GLU A 97 22.09 4.80 -7.22
CA GLU A 97 22.48 6.23 -7.21
C GLU A 97 22.51 6.79 -5.79
N TYR A 98 21.44 6.52 -5.02
CA TYR A 98 21.33 7.03 -3.65
C TYR A 98 21.91 6.09 -2.59
N ARG A 99 22.47 4.93 -3.00
CA ARG A 99 23.02 3.90 -2.09
C ARG A 99 22.03 3.54 -0.97
N ALA A 100 20.74 3.49 -1.32
CA ALA A 100 19.67 3.26 -0.37
C ALA A 100 19.49 1.76 -0.07
N ASP A 101 18.85 1.47 1.07
CA ASP A 101 18.41 0.13 1.45
C ASP A 101 17.10 -0.27 0.77
N GLY A 102 16.34 0.73 0.32
CA GLY A 102 15.15 0.54 -0.50
C GLY A 102 14.71 1.82 -1.18
N VAL A 103 13.90 1.67 -2.21
CA VAL A 103 13.30 2.75 -3.00
C VAL A 103 11.81 2.56 -3.07
N LEU A 104 11.06 3.64 -2.87
CA LEU A 104 9.61 3.68 -3.01
C LEU A 104 9.24 4.64 -4.15
N GLY A 105 8.14 4.33 -4.84
CA GLY A 105 7.60 5.18 -5.89
C GLY A 105 6.14 5.56 -5.68
N PRO A 106 5.61 6.49 -6.47
CA PRO A 106 4.22 6.91 -6.40
C PRO A 106 3.27 5.82 -6.90
N VAL A 107 2.14 5.69 -6.22
CA VAL A 107 0.99 4.92 -6.68
C VAL A 107 -0.14 5.90 -6.95
N LEU A 108 -0.48 6.07 -8.22
CA LEU A 108 -1.46 7.04 -8.69
C LEU A 108 -2.81 6.36 -8.96
N PRO A 109 -3.92 6.92 -8.49
CA PRO A 109 -5.24 6.32 -8.72
C PRO A 109 -5.64 6.42 -10.18
N ARG A 110 -6.10 5.32 -10.78
CA ARG A 110 -6.70 5.26 -12.10
C ARG A 110 -8.18 4.92 -11.98
N PHE A 111 -9.02 5.92 -12.22
CA PHE A 111 -10.46 5.76 -12.12
C PHE A 111 -11.05 5.20 -13.41
N GLU A 112 -12.11 4.41 -13.27
CA GLU A 112 -12.94 4.00 -14.40
C GLU A 112 -13.80 5.17 -14.92
N GLU A 113 -14.27 5.05 -16.16
CA GLU A 113 -15.18 6.04 -16.75
C GLU A 113 -16.45 6.18 -15.92
N GLY A 114 -16.90 7.41 -15.70
CA GLY A 114 -18.06 7.69 -14.85
C GLY A 114 -17.76 7.80 -13.35
N ALA A 115 -16.52 7.73 -12.92
CA ALA A 115 -16.17 7.95 -11.52
C ALA A 115 -16.66 9.33 -11.03
N PRO A 116 -17.19 9.42 -9.80
CA PRO A 116 -17.77 10.65 -9.30
C PRO A 116 -16.71 11.75 -9.11
N ASN A 117 -17.11 13.00 -9.37
CA ASN A 117 -16.22 14.16 -9.32
C ASN A 117 -15.47 14.32 -8.00
N TRP A 118 -16.08 13.96 -6.88
CA TRP A 118 -15.42 14.01 -5.58
C TRP A 118 -14.24 13.02 -5.46
N ALA A 119 -14.30 11.87 -6.15
CA ALA A 119 -13.21 10.89 -6.13
C ALA A 119 -12.05 11.38 -7.03
N VAL A 120 -12.37 11.86 -8.23
CA VAL A 120 -11.35 12.29 -9.21
C VAL A 120 -10.64 13.57 -8.78
N LYS A 121 -11.37 14.58 -8.27
CA LYS A 121 -10.82 15.88 -7.89
C LYS A 121 -10.57 16.04 -6.39
N GLY A 122 -11.05 15.09 -5.56
CA GLY A 122 -10.85 15.11 -4.12
C GLY A 122 -9.47 14.54 -3.73
N GLN A 123 -9.10 14.74 -2.47
CA GLN A 123 -7.82 14.27 -1.92
C GLN A 123 -7.90 12.87 -1.28
N VAL A 124 -9.05 12.17 -1.39
CA VAL A 124 -9.26 10.90 -0.68
C VAL A 124 -8.35 9.78 -1.20
N PHE A 125 -8.05 9.80 -2.50
CA PHE A 125 -7.19 8.82 -3.17
C PHE A 125 -5.77 9.34 -3.41
N GLN A 126 -5.49 10.60 -3.09
CA GLN A 126 -4.15 11.16 -3.26
C GLN A 126 -3.21 10.61 -2.19
N ARG A 127 -2.06 10.12 -2.62
CA ARG A 127 -0.96 9.72 -1.75
C ARG A 127 0.12 10.81 -1.76
N PRO A 128 0.95 10.90 -0.70
CA PRO A 128 2.10 11.82 -0.70
C PRO A 128 3.01 11.55 -1.90
N ASP A 129 3.54 12.60 -2.49
CA ASP A 129 4.53 12.57 -3.56
C ASP A 129 5.72 13.46 -3.17
N PHE A 130 6.93 13.02 -3.55
CA PHE A 130 8.17 13.67 -3.18
C PHE A 130 9.11 13.75 -4.38
N LYS A 131 10.11 14.61 -4.28
CA LYS A 131 11.20 14.65 -5.26
C LYS A 131 12.06 13.41 -5.14
N THR A 132 12.55 12.93 -6.27
CA THR A 132 13.51 11.81 -6.34
C THR A 132 14.73 12.09 -5.48
N GLY A 133 15.19 11.09 -4.74
CA GLY A 133 16.27 11.20 -3.75
C GLY A 133 15.84 11.67 -2.37
N THR A 134 14.56 12.05 -2.15
CA THR A 134 14.08 12.39 -0.82
C THR A 134 14.10 11.17 0.09
N ILE A 135 14.73 11.28 1.26
CA ILE A 135 14.69 10.25 2.31
C ILE A 135 13.29 10.22 2.90
N ILE A 136 12.65 9.06 2.87
CA ILE A 136 11.25 8.89 3.29
C ILE A 136 11.17 8.47 4.74
N HIS A 137 10.32 9.17 5.48
CA HIS A 137 10.00 8.78 6.85
C HIS A 137 9.07 7.55 6.85
N TRP A 138 9.34 6.59 7.72
CA TRP A 138 8.61 5.32 7.81
C TRP A 138 7.07 5.45 7.92
N SER A 139 6.56 6.54 8.50
CA SER A 139 5.10 6.73 8.70
C SER A 139 4.29 7.00 7.43
N ILE A 140 4.97 7.20 6.31
CA ILE A 140 4.36 7.48 5.00
C ILE A 140 4.78 6.46 3.94
N THR A 141 5.32 5.33 4.36
CA THR A 141 5.75 4.23 3.49
C THR A 141 4.66 3.19 3.28
N GLY A 142 4.82 2.40 2.25
CA GLY A 142 4.01 1.23 1.93
C GLY A 142 4.75 0.32 0.97
N THR A 143 4.32 -0.93 0.84
CA THR A 143 4.98 -1.93 -0.01
C THR A 143 4.35 -2.06 -1.40
N GLY A 144 3.23 -1.39 -1.70
CA GLY A 144 2.58 -1.50 -3.01
C GLY A 144 3.49 -1.11 -4.18
N ASN A 145 4.41 -0.17 -3.98
CA ASN A 145 5.41 0.21 -4.98
C ASN A 145 6.76 0.42 -4.30
N ALA A 146 7.50 -0.67 -4.08
CA ALA A 146 8.76 -0.63 -3.35
C ALA A 146 9.77 -1.66 -3.86
N LEU A 147 11.05 -1.29 -3.93
CA LEU A 147 12.19 -2.17 -4.15
C LEU A 147 13.07 -2.16 -2.90
N LEU A 148 13.28 -3.31 -2.28
CA LEU A 148 14.04 -3.45 -1.03
C LEU A 148 15.23 -4.39 -1.22
N ARG A 149 16.35 -4.09 -0.54
CA ARG A 149 17.42 -5.07 -0.38
C ARG A 149 16.94 -6.22 0.48
N ARG A 150 17.24 -7.45 0.08
CA ARG A 150 16.85 -8.66 0.81
C ARG A 150 17.36 -8.67 2.25
N GLU A 151 18.56 -8.16 2.48
CA GLU A 151 19.17 -8.07 3.81
C GLU A 151 18.31 -7.28 4.81
N VAL A 152 17.61 -6.22 4.35
CA VAL A 152 16.67 -5.45 5.18
C VAL A 152 15.58 -6.34 5.76
N LEU A 153 15.06 -7.25 4.93
CA LEU A 153 13.99 -8.17 5.35
C LEU A 153 14.52 -9.30 6.22
N GLN A 154 15.74 -9.78 5.96
CA GLN A 154 16.36 -10.87 6.71
C GLN A 154 16.81 -10.47 8.12
N GLU A 155 17.17 -9.21 8.33
CA GLU A 155 17.54 -8.67 9.65
C GLU A 155 16.34 -8.53 10.60
N LEU A 156 15.15 -8.61 10.08
CA LEU A 156 13.91 -8.50 10.86
C LEU A 156 13.39 -9.92 11.16
N ASP A 157 13.24 -10.23 12.43
CA ASP A 157 12.53 -11.44 12.85
C ASP A 157 11.06 -11.30 12.50
N GLY A 158 10.63 -12.01 11.43
CA GLY A 158 9.32 -11.83 10.81
C GLY A 158 9.16 -10.43 10.22
N PRO A 159 9.61 -10.20 8.96
CA PRO A 159 9.60 -8.84 8.37
C PRO A 159 8.22 -8.20 8.41
N PHE A 160 7.16 -8.94 8.18
CA PHE A 160 5.78 -8.47 8.31
C PHE A 160 5.11 -9.08 9.55
N ASN A 161 4.64 -8.24 10.49
CA ASN A 161 4.03 -8.70 11.74
C ASN A 161 2.62 -9.28 11.47
N PRO A 162 2.38 -10.59 11.71
CA PRO A 162 1.08 -11.21 11.44
C PRO A 162 -0.09 -10.63 12.26
N GLN A 163 0.18 -9.98 13.39
CA GLN A 163 -0.85 -9.32 14.19
C GLN A 163 -1.41 -8.06 13.51
N LEU A 164 -0.71 -7.55 12.49
CA LEU A 164 -1.10 -6.39 11.70
C LEU A 164 -1.67 -6.78 10.33
N GLY A 165 -2.09 -8.02 10.14
CA GLY A 165 -2.55 -8.53 8.84
C GLY A 165 -3.83 -7.90 8.28
N ALA A 166 -4.47 -7.01 9.03
CA ALA A 166 -5.57 -6.16 8.55
C ALA A 166 -5.09 -4.78 8.07
N GLY A 167 -3.79 -4.50 8.13
CA GLY A 167 -3.13 -3.27 7.70
C GLY A 167 -2.14 -2.71 8.73
N GLY A 168 -1.13 -1.99 8.23
CA GLY A 168 -0.08 -1.37 9.03
C GLY A 168 1.18 -2.23 9.19
N GLU A 169 1.21 -3.44 8.63
CA GLU A 169 2.34 -4.37 8.63
C GLU A 169 3.54 -3.81 7.84
N ASP A 170 3.29 -3.08 6.77
CA ASP A 170 4.30 -2.38 5.98
C ASP A 170 4.90 -1.20 6.75
N THR A 171 4.06 -0.35 7.34
CA THR A 171 4.54 0.77 8.19
C THR A 171 5.38 0.26 9.36
N ASP A 172 5.01 -0.87 9.98
CA ASP A 172 5.79 -1.50 11.04
C ASP A 172 7.14 -2.03 10.53
N LEU A 173 7.15 -2.67 9.36
CA LEU A 173 8.38 -3.10 8.66
C LEU A 173 9.35 -1.93 8.52
N PHE A 174 8.91 -0.84 7.86
CA PHE A 174 9.75 0.32 7.58
C PHE A 174 10.21 1.02 8.87
N ARG A 175 9.35 1.10 9.90
CA ARG A 175 9.72 1.63 11.21
C ARG A 175 10.87 0.82 11.83
N ARG A 176 10.72 -0.51 11.94
CA ARG A 176 11.72 -1.39 12.52
C ARG A 176 13.04 -1.38 11.73
N ALA A 177 12.97 -1.29 10.40
CA ALA A 177 14.15 -1.16 9.56
C ALA A 177 14.85 0.20 9.76
N THR A 178 14.09 1.31 9.80
CA THR A 178 14.65 2.65 10.06
C THR A 178 15.28 2.74 11.45
N GLU A 179 14.68 2.13 12.47
CA GLU A 179 15.25 2.06 13.84
C GLU A 179 16.59 1.29 13.87
N ARG A 180 16.86 0.45 12.86
CA ARG A 180 18.16 -0.23 12.64
C ARG A 180 19.13 0.55 11.74
N GLY A 181 18.78 1.78 11.38
CA GLY A 181 19.61 2.66 10.56
C GLY A 181 19.43 2.47 9.04
N ARG A 182 18.43 1.68 8.59
CA ARG A 182 18.15 1.50 7.18
C ARG A 182 17.50 2.75 6.57
N THR A 183 17.89 3.06 5.34
CA THR A 183 17.47 4.29 4.65
C THR A 183 16.66 3.98 3.41
N PHE A 184 15.54 4.67 3.27
CA PHE A 184 14.62 4.53 2.14
C PHE A 184 14.48 5.86 1.42
N VAL A 185 14.49 5.82 0.07
CA VAL A 185 14.40 7.01 -0.76
C VAL A 185 13.20 6.94 -1.71
N TRP A 186 12.76 8.09 -2.16
CA TRP A 186 11.70 8.22 -3.14
C TRP A 186 12.25 8.30 -4.56
N SER A 187 11.56 7.66 -5.51
CA SER A 187 11.76 7.83 -6.95
C SER A 187 10.43 8.22 -7.57
N ALA A 188 10.28 9.50 -7.92
CA ALA A 188 9.04 10.05 -8.48
C ALA A 188 8.71 9.49 -9.87
N GLU A 189 9.72 9.01 -10.59
CA GLU A 189 9.60 8.45 -11.93
C GLU A 189 9.18 6.98 -11.94
N ALA A 190 9.31 6.25 -10.82
CA ALA A 190 8.92 4.85 -10.69
C ALA A 190 7.40 4.73 -10.44
N VAL A 191 6.59 5.09 -11.43
CA VAL A 191 5.15 5.22 -11.29
C VAL A 191 4.44 3.87 -11.42
N CYS A 192 3.56 3.57 -10.47
CA CYS A 192 2.50 2.58 -10.58
C CYS A 192 1.12 3.26 -10.62
N HIS A 193 0.16 2.66 -11.33
CA HIS A 193 -1.23 3.10 -11.33
C HIS A 193 -2.11 2.08 -10.62
N GLU A 194 -2.77 2.47 -9.53
CA GLU A 194 -3.76 1.63 -8.84
C GLU A 194 -5.13 1.79 -9.50
N ARG A 195 -5.71 0.68 -9.93
CA ARG A 195 -7.08 0.68 -10.44
C ARG A 195 -8.06 0.87 -9.28
N VAL A 196 -8.88 1.92 -9.38
CA VAL A 196 -9.91 2.22 -8.39
C VAL A 196 -11.27 1.73 -8.90
N PRO A 197 -11.77 0.57 -8.43
CA PRO A 197 -13.05 0.05 -8.86
C PRO A 197 -14.22 0.92 -8.35
N PRO A 198 -15.39 0.89 -9.01
CA PRO A 198 -16.55 1.73 -8.68
C PRO A 198 -17.01 1.59 -7.22
N GLU A 199 -16.86 0.41 -6.63
CA GLU A 199 -17.24 0.16 -5.23
C GLU A 199 -16.43 1.03 -4.28
N ARG A 200 -15.13 1.21 -4.54
CA ARG A 200 -14.24 2.06 -3.74
C ARG A 200 -14.55 3.56 -3.90
N THR A 201 -15.25 3.95 -4.96
CA THR A 201 -15.71 5.34 -5.17
C THR A 201 -17.06 5.65 -4.49
N ARG A 202 -17.61 4.74 -3.69
CA ARG A 202 -18.76 5.00 -2.83
C ARG A 202 -18.32 5.70 -1.54
N VAL A 203 -18.99 6.78 -1.18
CA VAL A 203 -18.66 7.55 0.04
C VAL A 203 -18.68 6.65 1.27
N TRP A 204 -19.71 5.79 1.41
CA TRP A 204 -19.84 4.88 2.52
C TRP A 204 -18.64 3.91 2.67
N PHE A 205 -18.13 3.40 1.53
CA PHE A 205 -16.94 2.58 1.53
C PHE A 205 -15.74 3.33 2.12
N GLN A 206 -15.53 4.60 1.72
CA GLN A 206 -14.44 5.42 2.21
C GLN A 206 -14.58 5.77 3.69
N LEU A 207 -15.80 5.96 4.19
CA LEU A 207 -16.04 6.21 5.63
C LEU A 207 -15.70 4.97 6.47
N ARG A 208 -16.12 3.77 6.04
CA ARG A 208 -15.74 2.52 6.71
C ARG A 208 -14.22 2.32 6.70
N ARG A 209 -13.58 2.58 5.56
CA ARG A 209 -12.12 2.48 5.41
C ARG A 209 -11.39 3.51 6.29
N ALA A 210 -11.93 4.71 6.45
CA ALA A 210 -11.41 5.73 7.35
C ALA A 210 -11.47 5.29 8.83
N LEU A 211 -12.60 4.75 9.27
CA LEU A 211 -12.73 4.19 10.62
C LEU A 211 -11.70 3.07 10.85
N LEU A 212 -11.51 2.18 9.87
CA LEU A 212 -10.52 1.09 9.96
C LEU A 212 -9.09 1.65 10.03
N ARG A 213 -8.71 2.63 9.20
CA ARG A 213 -7.39 3.29 9.27
C ARG A 213 -7.16 3.92 10.65
N GLY A 214 -8.18 4.60 11.19
CA GLY A 214 -8.12 5.14 12.55
C GLY A 214 -7.84 4.09 13.60
N LYS A 215 -8.52 2.94 13.52
CA LYS A 215 -8.34 1.77 14.40
C LYS A 215 -6.93 1.17 14.28
N ILE A 216 -6.45 0.95 13.06
CA ILE A 216 -5.11 0.41 12.78
C ILE A 216 -4.03 1.32 13.36
N ALA A 217 -4.18 2.64 13.21
CA ALA A 217 -3.23 3.61 13.76
C ALA A 217 -3.10 3.53 15.29
N VAL A 218 -4.14 3.08 15.98
CA VAL A 218 -4.11 2.87 17.45
C VAL A 218 -3.42 1.56 17.81
N ARG A 219 -3.65 0.49 17.04
CA ARG A 219 -3.10 -0.85 17.33
C ARG A 219 -1.59 -0.95 17.07
N GLY A 220 -1.11 -0.33 16.01
CA GLY A 220 0.28 -0.42 15.57
C GLY A 220 1.27 0.34 16.43
N HIS A 221 0.83 1.37 17.14
CA HIS A 221 1.69 2.20 17.95
C HIS A 221 0.92 2.61 19.21
N ARG A 222 1.60 2.64 20.36
CA ARG A 222 1.05 3.28 21.55
C ARG A 222 0.68 4.71 21.19
N VAL A 223 -0.61 4.94 20.91
CA VAL A 223 -1.11 6.26 20.59
C VAL A 223 -0.75 7.15 21.76
N SER A 224 0.11 8.12 21.51
CA SER A 224 0.42 9.08 22.55
C SER A 224 -0.87 9.81 22.94
N TRP A 225 -1.03 10.11 24.19
CA TRP A 225 -2.11 10.94 24.69
C TRP A 225 -2.31 12.22 23.84
N ARG A 226 -1.22 12.81 23.31
CA ARG A 226 -1.26 13.94 22.36
C ARG A 226 -2.00 13.60 21.06
N GLY A 227 -1.86 12.39 20.55
CA GLY A 227 -2.57 11.91 19.36
C GLY A 227 -4.08 11.77 19.59
N ILE A 228 -4.48 11.28 20.79
CA ILE A 228 -5.89 11.20 21.19
C ILE A 228 -6.48 12.60 21.34
N MET A 229 -5.81 13.50 22.04
CA MET A 229 -6.24 14.89 22.19
C MET A 229 -6.38 15.60 20.85
N LYS A 230 -5.40 15.42 19.94
CA LYS A 230 -5.51 15.94 18.57
C LYS A 230 -6.79 15.44 17.89
N SER A 231 -7.13 14.18 18.05
CA SER A 231 -8.35 13.61 17.45
C SER A 231 -9.62 14.11 18.10
N ALA A 232 -9.62 14.29 19.44
CA ALA A 232 -10.74 14.87 20.18
C ALA A 232 -11.07 16.31 19.75
N ILE A 233 -10.05 17.10 19.40
CA ILE A 233 -10.23 18.45 18.86
C ILE A 233 -10.61 18.41 17.36
N ALA A 234 -10.00 17.50 16.60
CA ALA A 234 -10.20 17.43 15.15
C ALA A 234 -11.62 17.03 14.76
N VAL A 235 -12.23 16.05 15.46
CA VAL A 235 -13.60 15.61 15.14
C VAL A 235 -14.62 16.74 15.16
N PRO A 236 -14.78 17.54 16.23
CA PRO A 236 -15.74 18.64 16.22
C PRO A 236 -15.37 19.73 15.18
N LEU A 237 -14.08 20.02 14.97
CA LEU A 237 -13.67 20.98 13.95
C LEU A 237 -14.02 20.54 12.54
N TYR A 238 -13.75 19.28 12.19
CA TYR A 238 -14.17 18.73 10.89
C TYR A 238 -15.69 18.74 10.74
N THR A 239 -16.43 18.35 11.78
CA THR A 239 -17.90 18.35 11.76
C THR A 239 -18.46 19.75 11.57
N ALA A 240 -17.95 20.72 12.29
CA ALA A 240 -18.38 22.13 12.17
C ALA A 240 -18.05 22.74 10.80
N SER A 241 -16.99 22.29 10.13
CA SER A 241 -16.59 22.78 8.81
C SER A 241 -17.42 22.19 7.65
N LEU A 242 -18.16 21.09 7.85
CA LEU A 242 -18.88 20.40 6.78
C LEU A 242 -19.87 21.28 5.99
N PRO A 243 -20.67 22.19 6.59
CA PRO A 243 -21.57 23.05 5.83
C PRO A 243 -20.82 23.96 4.83
N VAL A 244 -19.69 24.53 5.26
CA VAL A 244 -18.82 25.34 4.40
C VAL A 244 -18.19 24.50 3.31
N CYS A 245 -17.69 23.32 3.65
CA CYS A 245 -17.12 22.39 2.68
C CYS A 245 -18.14 21.94 1.63
N LEU A 246 -19.40 21.77 2.02
CA LEU A 246 -20.50 21.43 1.10
C LEU A 246 -20.75 22.57 0.08
N ALA A 247 -20.72 23.82 0.53
CA ALA A 247 -20.82 24.98 -0.34
C ALA A 247 -19.64 25.12 -1.32
N MET A 248 -18.43 24.60 -0.92
CA MET A 248 -17.25 24.54 -1.79
C MET A 248 -17.28 23.39 -2.80
N GLY A 249 -18.24 22.48 -2.68
CA GLY A 249 -18.45 21.36 -3.59
C GLY A 249 -18.09 19.99 -3.04
N SER A 250 -18.59 18.96 -3.72
CA SER A 250 -18.47 17.56 -3.27
C SER A 250 -17.02 17.07 -3.06
N PRO A 251 -15.99 17.46 -3.82
CA PRO A 251 -14.63 17.03 -3.59
C PRO A 251 -14.10 17.47 -2.22
N VAL A 252 -14.35 18.71 -1.83
CA VAL A 252 -13.92 19.25 -0.53
C VAL A 252 -14.73 18.62 0.59
N PHE A 253 -16.06 18.58 0.45
CA PHE A 253 -16.96 17.98 1.45
C PHE A 253 -16.57 16.54 1.80
N VAL A 254 -16.45 15.66 0.80
CA VAL A 254 -16.12 14.24 1.04
C VAL A 254 -14.70 14.09 1.63
N THR A 255 -13.74 14.90 1.18
CA THR A 255 -12.38 14.87 1.75
C THR A 255 -12.38 15.18 3.26
N TYR A 256 -13.08 16.24 3.67
CA TYR A 256 -13.15 16.63 5.10
C TYR A 256 -13.97 15.63 5.92
N LEU A 257 -15.04 15.11 5.36
CA LEU A 257 -15.85 14.06 6.00
C LEU A 257 -15.00 12.81 6.28
N VAL A 258 -14.25 12.32 5.29
CA VAL A 258 -13.36 11.16 5.43
C VAL A 258 -12.27 11.42 6.48
N LYS A 259 -11.63 12.61 6.47
CA LYS A 259 -10.64 12.99 7.50
C LYS A 259 -11.25 13.02 8.92
N GLY A 260 -12.48 13.50 9.06
CA GLY A 260 -13.22 13.46 10.32
C GLY A 260 -13.43 12.04 10.83
N PHE A 261 -13.77 11.11 9.92
CA PHE A 261 -13.95 9.69 10.24
C PHE A 261 -12.63 8.98 10.57
N ASP A 262 -11.49 9.35 9.99
CA ASP A 262 -10.17 8.85 10.40
C ASP A 262 -9.88 9.19 11.88
N HIS A 263 -10.16 10.43 12.29
CA HIS A 263 -10.02 10.86 13.68
C HIS A 263 -11.05 10.20 14.62
N LEU A 264 -12.29 10.05 14.17
CA LEU A 264 -13.34 9.35 14.91
C LEU A 264 -12.95 7.89 15.15
N GLY A 265 -12.42 7.19 14.14
CA GLY A 265 -11.94 5.81 14.26
C GLY A 265 -10.84 5.68 15.32
N LYS A 266 -9.92 6.66 15.42
CA LYS A 266 -8.88 6.69 16.46
C LYS A 266 -9.50 6.84 17.86
N LEU A 267 -10.47 7.75 18.03
CA LEU A 267 -11.14 7.94 19.33
C LEU A 267 -11.90 6.70 19.76
N LEU A 268 -12.71 6.13 18.87
CA LEU A 268 -13.48 4.92 19.16
C LEU A 268 -12.56 3.76 19.57
N ALA A 269 -11.51 3.51 18.79
CA ALA A 269 -10.53 2.47 19.10
C ALA A 269 -9.81 2.71 20.44
N SER A 270 -9.50 3.98 20.77
CA SER A 270 -8.90 4.34 22.07
C SER A 270 -9.83 4.09 23.25
N CYS A 271 -11.14 4.12 23.02
CA CYS A 271 -12.18 3.77 24.02
C CYS A 271 -12.54 2.27 24.00
N GLY A 272 -11.86 1.45 23.19
CA GLY A 272 -12.18 0.03 23.07
C GLY A 272 -13.44 -0.26 22.23
N ILE A 273 -14.00 0.74 21.53
CA ILE A 273 -15.20 0.59 20.71
C ILE A 273 -14.78 0.18 19.29
N ASP A 274 -15.27 -0.97 18.84
CA ASP A 274 -15.01 -1.53 17.53
C ASP A 274 -16.26 -1.53 16.66
N LEU A 275 -16.34 -0.56 15.72
CA LEU A 275 -17.44 -0.44 14.76
C LEU A 275 -17.17 -1.16 13.43
N VAL A 276 -15.91 -1.51 13.17
CA VAL A 276 -15.50 -2.12 11.91
C VAL A 276 -14.64 -3.33 12.20
N GLY A 277 -15.13 -4.52 11.81
CA GLY A 277 -14.39 -5.77 12.00
C GLY A 277 -13.00 -5.73 11.35
N ASP A 278 -12.10 -6.62 11.80
CA ASP A 278 -10.68 -6.69 11.36
C ASP A 278 -10.48 -7.27 9.95
N LYS A 279 -11.54 -7.59 9.25
CA LYS A 279 -11.41 -8.03 7.86
C LYS A 279 -10.95 -6.86 7.02
N TYR A 280 -9.87 -7.07 6.27
CA TYR A 280 -9.47 -6.15 5.21
C TYR A 280 -10.71 -5.87 4.33
N ILE A 281 -11.05 -4.59 4.16
CA ILE A 281 -12.21 -4.21 3.35
C ILE A 281 -11.76 -4.30 1.89
N THR A 282 -11.81 -5.50 1.34
CA THR A 282 -11.81 -5.72 -0.11
C THR A 282 -13.18 -5.37 -0.67
N SER A 283 -13.22 -4.94 -1.90
CA SER A 283 -14.41 -4.54 -2.67
C SER A 283 -15.67 -5.31 -2.32
#